data_e602eb2339fedf3dd0c07c74eeab273f
#
_entry.id   e602eb2339fedf3dd0c07c74eeab273f
#
_cell.length_a   1.000
_cell.length_b   1.000
_cell.length_c   1.000
_cell.angle_alpha   90.00
_cell.angle_beta   90.00
_cell.angle_gamma   90.00
#
_symmetry.space_group_name_H-M   'P 1'
#
loop_
_entity.id
_entity.type
_entity.pdbx_description
1 polymer ?
#
loop_
_entity_poly.entity_id
_entity_poly.type
_entity_poly.pdbx_seq_one_letter_code
_entity_poly.pdbx_strand_id
1 'polypeptide(L)'
;MPQILLILIVFDAAALAYTLVLGLGLDDAVSIRDHLLAGMLASVLIIFTHVLIIFYLIGTGMDIREAVEEDEELSKKFIPLTRRLKKQVFPWACFSILLIIVASLLGAEVHSRLIPGPGGEAGASMPLRQVGGWWVHLVFSLLALGMNAFAFFVEFRAVRRNRGAIEEINSTV
;
A
#
# COMPACT_ATOMS: atom_id res chain seq x y z
N MET A 1 -15.53 8.46 6.40
CA MET A 1 -14.53 7.94 5.44
C MET A 1 -13.08 8.35 5.73
N PRO A 2 -12.63 9.64 5.83
CA PRO A 2 -11.20 9.95 6.03
C PRO A 2 -10.59 9.34 7.29
N GLN A 3 -11.37 9.19 8.36
CA GLN A 3 -10.91 8.57 9.61
C GLN A 3 -10.61 7.08 9.44
N ILE A 4 -11.47 6.35 8.72
CA ILE A 4 -11.28 4.93 8.43
C ILE A 4 -10.02 4.73 7.57
N LEU A 5 -9.84 5.57 6.54
CA LEU A 5 -8.65 5.54 5.69
C LEU A 5 -7.38 5.86 6.48
N LEU A 6 -7.43 6.83 7.41
CA LEU A 6 -6.30 7.12 8.27
C LEU A 6 -5.93 5.92 9.16
N ILE A 7 -6.93 5.23 9.73
CA ILE A 7 -6.72 4.03 10.53
C ILE A 7 -6.06 2.93 9.69
N LEU A 8 -6.55 2.70 8.47
CA LEU A 8 -5.95 1.72 7.55
C LEU A 8 -4.50 2.08 7.20
N ILE A 9 -4.21 3.34 6.85
CA ILE A 9 -2.86 3.81 6.54
C ILE A 9 -1.91 3.62 7.73
N VAL A 10 -2.35 3.94 8.95
CA VAL A 10 -1.53 3.75 10.15
C VAL A 10 -1.29 2.26 10.41
N PHE A 11 -2.31 1.44 10.22
CA PHE A 11 -2.19 -0.01 10.38
C PHE A 11 -1.24 -0.62 9.33
N ASP A 12 -1.35 -0.22 8.08
CA ASP A 12 -0.47 -0.65 6.99
C ASP A 12 0.98 -0.25 7.24
N ALA A 13 1.21 1.00 7.70
CA ALA A 13 2.55 1.47 8.06
C ALA A 13 3.14 0.67 9.23
N ALA A 14 2.33 0.36 10.25
CA ALA A 14 2.76 -0.48 11.37
C ALA A 14 3.07 -1.92 10.94
N ALA A 15 2.23 -2.50 10.06
CA ALA A 15 2.45 -3.84 9.51
C ALA A 15 3.74 -3.91 8.69
N LEU A 16 4.02 -2.91 7.84
CA LEU A 16 5.29 -2.82 7.10
C LEU A 16 6.50 -2.70 8.03
N ALA A 17 6.42 -1.80 9.02
CA ALA A 17 7.50 -1.63 9.99
C ALA A 17 7.77 -2.92 10.78
N TYR A 18 6.71 -3.59 11.22
CA TYR A 18 6.80 -4.88 11.91
C TYR A 18 7.45 -5.95 11.03
N THR A 19 7.02 -6.07 9.78
CA THR A 19 7.61 -7.01 8.81
C THR A 19 9.09 -6.72 8.58
N LEU A 20 9.48 -5.45 8.48
CA LEU A 20 10.89 -5.06 8.33
C LEU A 20 11.72 -5.46 9.56
N VAL A 21 11.21 -5.20 10.77
CA VAL A 21 11.90 -5.58 12.03
C VAL A 21 12.10 -7.10 12.10
N LEU A 22 11.07 -7.89 11.77
CA LEU A 22 11.20 -9.35 11.68
C LEU A 22 12.25 -9.76 10.65
N GLY A 23 12.28 -9.11 9.47
CA GLY A 23 13.24 -9.42 8.41
C GLY A 23 14.69 -9.10 8.78
N LEU A 24 14.92 -8.15 9.69
CA LEU A 24 16.26 -7.82 10.18
C LEU A 24 16.76 -8.77 11.30
N GLY A 25 15.84 -9.48 11.96
CA GLY A 25 16.12 -10.39 13.08
C GLY A 25 15.96 -11.87 12.70
N LEU A 26 16.24 -12.26 11.45
CA LEU A 26 16.09 -13.65 10.99
C LEU A 26 17.26 -14.52 11.45
N ASP A 27 17.13 -15.14 12.60
CA ASP A 27 18.15 -16.03 13.17
C ASP A 27 17.75 -17.51 13.13
N ASP A 28 16.47 -17.85 12.97
CA ASP A 28 15.95 -19.22 12.98
C ASP A 28 14.75 -19.45 12.01
N ALA A 29 14.36 -20.71 11.84
CA ALA A 29 13.25 -21.10 10.97
C ALA A 29 11.88 -20.56 11.42
N VAL A 30 11.68 -20.30 12.71
CA VAL A 30 10.43 -19.73 13.25
C VAL A 30 10.35 -18.26 12.85
N SER A 31 11.43 -17.51 13.04
CA SER A 31 11.54 -16.10 12.63
C SER A 31 11.30 -15.92 11.13
N ILE A 32 11.82 -16.83 10.28
CA ILE A 32 11.61 -16.81 8.83
C ILE A 32 10.12 -16.98 8.50
N ARG A 33 9.47 -17.95 9.13
CA ARG A 33 8.03 -18.20 8.93
C ARG A 33 7.18 -16.99 9.33
N ASP A 34 7.45 -16.41 10.48
CA ASP A 34 6.71 -15.28 11.02
C ASP A 34 6.89 -14.04 10.13
N HIS A 35 8.11 -13.79 9.65
CA HIS A 35 8.40 -12.74 8.68
C HIS A 35 7.63 -12.95 7.36
N LEU A 36 7.59 -14.17 6.82
CA LEU A 36 6.85 -14.49 5.61
C LEU A 36 5.34 -14.23 5.78
N LEU A 37 4.75 -14.73 6.88
CA LEU A 37 3.32 -14.55 7.15
C LEU A 37 2.98 -13.06 7.35
N ALA A 38 3.78 -12.34 8.12
CA ALA A 38 3.61 -10.90 8.31
C ALA A 38 3.74 -10.13 6.99
N GLY A 39 4.73 -10.47 6.17
CA GLY A 39 4.95 -9.84 4.85
C GLY A 39 3.81 -10.09 3.87
N MET A 40 3.30 -11.31 3.81
CA MET A 40 2.13 -11.65 2.98
C MET A 40 0.88 -10.88 3.43
N LEU A 41 0.60 -10.87 4.74
CA LEU A 41 -0.55 -10.17 5.29
C LEU A 41 -0.44 -8.65 5.06
N ALA A 42 0.71 -8.06 5.33
CA ALA A 42 0.97 -6.65 5.08
C ALA A 42 0.78 -6.30 3.59
N SER A 43 1.30 -7.12 2.67
CA SER A 43 1.16 -6.90 1.23
C SER A 43 -0.29 -6.89 0.77
N VAL A 44 -1.10 -7.85 1.25
CA VAL A 44 -2.53 -7.93 0.93
C VAL A 44 -3.28 -6.71 1.45
N LEU A 45 -3.03 -6.31 2.69
CA LEU A 45 -3.66 -5.13 3.30
C LEU A 45 -3.33 -3.85 2.55
N ILE A 46 -2.07 -3.63 2.21
CA ILE A 46 -1.61 -2.44 1.48
C ILE A 46 -2.25 -2.36 0.10
N ILE A 47 -2.25 -3.46 -0.65
CA ILE A 47 -2.90 -3.52 -1.97
C ILE A 47 -4.39 -3.20 -1.82
N PHE A 48 -5.06 -3.79 -0.82
CA PHE A 48 -6.46 -3.52 -0.54
C PHE A 48 -6.72 -2.05 -0.22
N THR A 49 -5.88 -1.42 0.62
CA THR A 49 -6.02 -0.01 0.99
C THR A 49 -5.87 0.91 -0.23
N HIS A 50 -4.86 0.72 -1.08
CA HIS A 50 -4.70 1.51 -2.30
C HIS A 50 -5.89 1.35 -3.25
N VAL A 51 -6.34 0.11 -3.47
CA VAL A 51 -7.50 -0.20 -4.32
C VAL A 51 -8.76 0.45 -3.76
N LEU A 52 -8.99 0.37 -2.46
CA LEU A 52 -10.12 1.01 -1.78
C LEU A 52 -10.14 2.53 -1.99
N ILE A 53 -8.98 3.18 -1.87
CA ILE A 53 -8.84 4.63 -2.08
C ILE A 53 -9.12 5.01 -3.54
N ILE A 54 -8.63 4.23 -4.50
CA ILE A 54 -8.92 4.43 -5.92
C ILE A 54 -10.42 4.34 -6.17
N PHE A 55 -11.08 3.29 -5.68
CA PHE A 55 -12.54 3.13 -5.85
C PHE A 55 -13.33 4.24 -5.16
N TYR A 56 -12.91 4.66 -3.97
CA TYR A 56 -13.50 5.79 -3.28
C TYR A 56 -13.45 7.07 -4.12
N LEU A 57 -12.29 7.41 -4.71
CA LEU A 57 -12.15 8.60 -5.55
C LEU A 57 -12.89 8.49 -6.89
N ILE A 58 -13.07 7.28 -7.41
CA ILE A 58 -13.87 7.05 -8.62
C ILE A 58 -15.35 7.26 -8.29
N GLY A 59 -15.88 6.58 -7.28
CA GLY A 59 -17.29 6.65 -6.89
C GLY A 59 -17.70 8.06 -6.50
N THR A 60 -16.99 8.68 -5.56
CA THR A 60 -17.31 10.06 -5.15
C THR A 60 -17.11 11.09 -6.28
N GLY A 61 -16.23 10.82 -7.23
CA GLY A 61 -16.11 11.67 -8.42
C GLY A 61 -17.27 11.53 -9.40
N MET A 62 -17.99 10.41 -9.39
CA MET A 62 -19.25 10.22 -10.13
C MET A 62 -20.39 10.95 -9.41
N ASP A 63 -20.51 10.77 -8.09
CA ASP A 63 -21.51 11.43 -7.25
C ASP A 63 -21.41 12.97 -7.36
N ILE A 64 -20.18 13.52 -7.28
CA ILE A 64 -19.93 14.95 -7.47
C ILE A 64 -20.39 15.41 -8.85
N ARG A 65 -20.07 14.66 -9.90
CA ARG A 65 -20.46 15.03 -11.25
C ARG A 65 -21.99 15.11 -11.39
N GLU A 66 -22.70 14.13 -10.87
CA GLU A 66 -24.16 14.08 -10.88
C GLU A 66 -24.76 15.25 -10.08
N ALA A 67 -24.23 15.51 -8.89
CA ALA A 67 -24.70 16.58 -8.01
C ALA A 67 -24.54 18.00 -8.59
N VAL A 68 -23.56 18.22 -9.49
CA VAL A 68 -23.28 19.54 -10.06
C VAL A 68 -23.71 19.67 -11.54
N GLU A 69 -24.43 18.68 -12.09
CA GLU A 69 -24.76 18.63 -13.53
C GLU A 69 -25.62 19.81 -13.97
N GLU A 70 -26.53 20.25 -13.12
CA GLU A 70 -27.46 21.34 -13.40
C GLU A 70 -26.90 22.74 -13.09
N ASP A 71 -25.80 22.84 -12.35
CA ASP A 71 -25.14 24.09 -11.98
C ASP A 71 -23.80 24.26 -12.75
N GLU A 72 -23.80 25.20 -13.70
CA GLU A 72 -22.63 25.44 -14.56
C GLU A 72 -21.41 25.95 -13.77
N GLU A 73 -21.59 26.77 -12.72
CA GLU A 73 -20.47 27.30 -11.91
C GLU A 73 -19.84 26.21 -11.04
N LEU A 74 -20.68 25.41 -10.37
CA LEU A 74 -20.22 24.28 -9.57
C LEU A 74 -19.54 23.22 -10.46
N SER A 75 -20.13 22.95 -11.63
CA SER A 75 -19.57 22.01 -12.60
C SER A 75 -18.18 22.42 -13.07
N LYS A 76 -17.98 23.70 -13.42
CA LYS A 76 -16.66 24.25 -13.81
C LYS A 76 -15.63 24.15 -12.68
N LYS A 77 -16.03 24.22 -11.43
CA LYS A 77 -15.17 24.15 -10.26
C LYS A 77 -14.80 22.73 -9.88
N PHE A 78 -15.77 21.84 -9.72
CA PHE A 78 -15.58 20.55 -9.08
C PHE A 78 -15.21 19.40 -10.03
N ILE A 79 -15.69 19.40 -11.29
CA ILE A 79 -15.32 18.36 -12.26
C ILE A 79 -13.81 18.34 -12.55
N PRO A 80 -13.14 19.48 -12.81
CA PRO A 80 -11.68 19.49 -12.97
C PRO A 80 -10.94 19.08 -11.70
N LEU A 81 -11.47 19.45 -10.52
CA LEU A 81 -10.87 19.07 -9.24
C LEU A 81 -10.85 17.54 -9.07
N THR A 82 -11.97 16.85 -9.27
CA THR A 82 -12.05 15.39 -9.14
C THR A 82 -11.12 14.67 -10.12
N ARG A 83 -11.04 15.16 -11.37
CA ARG A 83 -10.11 14.63 -12.37
C ARG A 83 -8.65 14.82 -11.96
N ARG A 84 -8.31 15.98 -11.39
CA ARG A 84 -6.96 16.28 -10.90
C ARG A 84 -6.59 15.37 -9.73
N LEU A 85 -7.47 15.15 -8.77
CA LEU A 85 -7.24 14.27 -7.61
C LEU A 85 -6.95 12.83 -8.07
N LYS A 86 -7.74 12.30 -9.00
CA LYS A 86 -7.51 10.97 -9.59
C LYS A 86 -6.16 10.89 -10.30
N LYS A 87 -5.80 11.89 -11.12
CA LYS A 87 -4.50 11.93 -11.82
C LYS A 87 -3.31 12.03 -10.85
N GLN A 88 -3.49 12.65 -9.68
CA GLN A 88 -2.45 12.74 -8.65
C GLN A 88 -2.26 11.43 -7.89
N VAL A 89 -3.34 10.70 -7.59
CA VAL A 89 -3.29 9.48 -6.76
C VAL A 89 -2.92 8.26 -7.57
N PHE A 90 -3.56 8.06 -8.71
CA PHE A 90 -3.52 6.82 -9.47
C PHE A 90 -2.09 6.31 -9.78
N PRO A 91 -1.15 7.12 -10.32
CA PRO A 91 0.18 6.61 -10.64
C PRO A 91 0.95 6.15 -9.40
N TRP A 92 0.84 6.86 -8.28
CA TRP A 92 1.57 6.52 -7.06
C TRP A 92 1.01 5.27 -6.39
N ALA A 93 -0.30 5.13 -6.35
CA ALA A 93 -0.96 3.92 -5.86
C ALA A 93 -0.56 2.69 -6.71
N CYS A 94 -0.63 2.78 -8.03
CA CYS A 94 -0.22 1.69 -8.91
C CYS A 94 1.27 1.34 -8.76
N PHE A 95 2.13 2.35 -8.63
CA PHE A 95 3.56 2.12 -8.46
C PHE A 95 3.90 1.51 -7.09
N SER A 96 3.20 1.91 -6.03
CA SER A 96 3.30 1.28 -4.71
C SER A 96 2.89 -0.18 -4.74
N ILE A 97 1.74 -0.48 -5.36
CA ILE A 97 1.25 -1.86 -5.52
C ILE A 97 2.30 -2.71 -6.28
N LEU A 98 2.84 -2.17 -7.38
CA LEU A 98 3.87 -2.88 -8.15
C LEU A 98 5.11 -3.18 -7.31
N LEU A 99 5.61 -2.20 -6.56
CA LEU A 99 6.79 -2.39 -5.70
C LEU A 99 6.55 -3.40 -4.58
N ILE A 100 5.37 -3.39 -3.96
CA ILE A 100 5.01 -4.40 -2.94
C ILE A 100 4.99 -5.80 -3.55
N ILE A 101 4.40 -5.97 -4.73
CA ILE A 101 4.38 -7.27 -5.42
C ILE A 101 5.81 -7.73 -5.73
N VAL A 102 6.65 -6.85 -6.29
CA VAL A 102 8.05 -7.19 -6.61
C VAL A 102 8.83 -7.55 -5.34
N ALA A 103 8.71 -6.76 -4.27
CA ALA A 103 9.37 -7.04 -3.00
C ALA A 103 8.91 -8.39 -2.42
N SER A 104 7.61 -8.71 -2.50
CA SER A 104 7.06 -9.99 -2.01
C SER A 104 7.56 -11.18 -2.82
N LEU A 105 7.65 -11.08 -4.14
CA LEU A 105 8.17 -12.12 -5.01
C LEU A 105 9.67 -12.37 -4.75
N LEU A 106 10.46 -11.30 -4.62
CA LEU A 106 11.89 -11.41 -4.27
C LEU A 106 12.06 -12.03 -2.88
N GLY A 107 11.22 -11.65 -1.91
CA GLY A 107 11.22 -12.25 -0.58
C GLY A 107 10.88 -13.74 -0.62
N ALA A 108 9.86 -14.14 -1.35
CA ALA A 108 9.48 -15.53 -1.50
C ALA A 108 10.63 -16.37 -2.09
N GLU A 109 11.33 -15.86 -3.11
CA GLU A 109 12.48 -16.52 -3.72
C GLU A 109 13.64 -16.69 -2.72
N VAL A 110 14.00 -15.64 -1.97
CA VAL A 110 15.06 -15.69 -0.97
C VAL A 110 14.72 -16.65 0.16
N HIS A 111 13.49 -16.57 0.70
CA HIS A 111 13.08 -17.36 1.85
C HIS A 111 12.83 -18.84 1.50
N SER A 112 12.43 -19.14 0.26
CA SER A 112 12.30 -20.54 -0.19
C SER A 112 13.60 -21.33 -0.11
N ARG A 113 14.74 -20.64 -0.22
CA ARG A 113 16.08 -21.23 -0.09
C ARG A 113 16.54 -21.42 1.36
N LEU A 114 15.85 -20.75 2.31
CA LEU A 114 16.12 -20.84 3.74
C LEU A 114 15.32 -21.95 4.43
N ILE A 115 14.22 -22.39 3.82
CA ILE A 115 13.34 -23.43 4.39
C ILE A 115 13.80 -24.79 3.85
N PRO A 116 14.17 -25.75 4.72
CA PRO A 116 14.52 -27.09 4.29
C PRO A 116 13.36 -27.74 3.51
N GLY A 117 13.67 -28.32 2.35
CA GLY A 117 12.68 -29.09 1.58
C GLY A 117 12.25 -30.37 2.31
N PRO A 118 11.17 -31.07 1.81
CA PRO A 118 10.74 -32.34 2.37
C PRO A 118 11.88 -33.38 2.28
N GLY A 119 12.44 -33.78 3.42
CA GLY A 119 13.60 -34.70 3.51
C GLY A 119 14.94 -34.03 3.81
N GLY A 120 15.00 -32.70 3.93
CA GLY A 120 16.18 -32.01 4.44
C GLY A 120 16.31 -32.17 5.96
N GLU A 121 17.53 -32.34 6.45
CA GLU A 121 17.79 -32.43 7.90
C GLU A 121 17.27 -31.13 8.58
N ALA A 122 16.41 -31.28 9.56
CA ALA A 122 15.95 -30.21 10.41
C ALA A 122 17.17 -29.64 11.17
N GLY A 123 17.73 -28.53 10.72
CA GLY A 123 18.86 -27.89 11.37
C GLY A 123 19.89 -27.21 10.44
N ALA A 124 19.82 -27.46 9.14
CA ALA A 124 20.71 -26.78 8.19
C ALA A 124 20.07 -25.51 7.63
N SER A 125 19.62 -24.60 8.50
CA SER A 125 19.25 -23.25 8.05
C SER A 125 20.54 -22.50 7.69
N MET A 126 20.69 -22.24 6.39
CA MET A 126 21.79 -21.41 5.91
C MET A 126 21.58 -19.98 6.46
N PRO A 127 22.59 -19.34 7.06
CA PRO A 127 22.44 -17.94 7.47
C PRO A 127 21.98 -17.07 6.30
N LEU A 128 21.02 -16.16 6.53
CA LEU A 128 20.44 -15.28 5.51
C LEU A 128 21.51 -14.63 4.63
N ARG A 129 22.63 -14.21 5.21
CA ARG A 129 23.76 -13.59 4.50
C ARG A 129 24.47 -14.49 3.49
N GLN A 130 24.29 -15.80 3.58
CA GLN A 130 24.85 -16.77 2.63
C GLN A 130 23.89 -17.06 1.47
N VAL A 131 22.62 -16.68 1.59
CA VAL A 131 21.64 -16.79 0.51
C VAL A 131 21.86 -15.65 -0.49
N GLY A 132 22.25 -15.97 -1.71
CA GLY A 132 22.42 -14.97 -2.76
C GLY A 132 21.11 -14.19 -3.00
N GLY A 133 21.21 -12.86 -3.13
CA GLY A 133 20.06 -12.00 -3.46
C GLY A 133 19.31 -11.40 -2.27
N TRP A 134 19.61 -11.73 -1.01
CA TRP A 134 18.94 -11.16 0.16
C TRP A 134 18.96 -9.63 0.20
N TRP A 135 20.07 -9.03 -0.21
CA TRP A 135 20.22 -7.57 -0.26
C TRP A 135 19.32 -6.92 -1.33
N VAL A 136 19.02 -7.63 -2.43
CA VAL A 136 18.10 -7.17 -3.47
C VAL A 136 16.71 -7.08 -2.89
N HIS A 137 16.26 -8.14 -2.19
CA HIS A 137 14.97 -8.13 -1.48
C HIS A 137 14.91 -6.98 -0.46
N LEU A 138 15.98 -6.77 0.34
CA LEU A 138 16.05 -5.69 1.32
C LEU A 138 15.91 -4.32 0.64
N VAL A 139 16.64 -4.06 -0.44
CA VAL A 139 16.56 -2.79 -1.20
C VAL A 139 15.15 -2.56 -1.72
N PHE A 140 14.53 -3.55 -2.36
CA PHE A 140 13.16 -3.41 -2.86
C PHE A 140 12.15 -3.25 -1.73
N SER A 141 12.34 -3.89 -0.59
CA SER A 141 11.50 -3.71 0.60
C SER A 141 11.58 -2.29 1.16
N LEU A 142 12.78 -1.70 1.22
CA LEU A 142 12.98 -0.32 1.65
C LEU A 142 12.39 0.68 0.65
N LEU A 143 12.54 0.43 -0.65
CA LEU A 143 11.91 1.23 -1.71
C LEU A 143 10.38 1.14 -1.62
N ALA A 144 9.84 -0.05 -1.40
CA ALA A 144 8.41 -0.27 -1.22
C ALA A 144 7.89 0.48 0.01
N LEU A 145 8.60 0.42 1.15
CA LEU A 145 8.26 1.15 2.36
C LEU A 145 8.20 2.67 2.11
N GLY A 146 9.25 3.24 1.52
CA GLY A 146 9.31 4.68 1.23
C GLY A 146 8.24 5.12 0.24
N MET A 147 8.00 4.32 -0.81
CA MET A 147 6.98 4.62 -1.82
C MET A 147 5.57 4.53 -1.24
N ASN A 148 5.28 3.53 -0.40
CA ASN A 148 3.98 3.42 0.26
C ASN A 148 3.72 4.59 1.19
N ALA A 149 4.71 5.02 1.99
CA ALA A 149 4.58 6.20 2.84
C ALA A 149 4.26 7.46 2.02
N PHE A 150 4.93 7.65 0.88
CA PHE A 150 4.67 8.77 -0.02
C PHE A 150 3.28 8.67 -0.68
N ALA A 151 2.89 7.49 -1.19
CA ALA A 151 1.58 7.28 -1.82
C ALA A 151 0.46 7.54 -0.81
N PHE A 152 0.54 7.00 0.40
CA PHE A 152 -0.43 7.24 1.46
C PHE A 152 -0.55 8.73 1.83
N PHE A 153 0.55 9.47 1.85
CA PHE A 153 0.50 10.91 2.05
C PHE A 153 -0.27 11.63 0.93
N VAL A 154 -0.02 11.28 -0.33
CA VAL A 154 -0.73 11.84 -1.49
C VAL A 154 -2.21 11.49 -1.46
N GLU A 155 -2.52 10.23 -1.18
CA GLU A 155 -3.87 9.69 -1.09
C GLU A 155 -4.67 10.35 0.03
N PHE A 156 -4.10 10.45 1.22
CA PHE A 156 -4.75 11.10 2.36
C PHE A 156 -5.10 12.56 2.06
N ARG A 157 -4.18 13.30 1.43
CA ARG A 157 -4.45 14.68 1.01
C ARG A 157 -5.56 14.76 -0.03
N ALA A 158 -5.58 13.83 -0.99
CA ALA A 158 -6.61 13.79 -2.03
C ALA A 158 -8.00 13.48 -1.43
N VAL A 159 -8.08 12.49 -0.54
CA VAL A 159 -9.32 12.12 0.16
C VAL A 159 -9.86 13.29 1.00
N ARG A 160 -9.00 13.99 1.73
CA ARG A 160 -9.41 15.19 2.48
C ARG A 160 -9.96 16.29 1.59
N ARG A 161 -9.31 16.57 0.45
CA ARG A 161 -9.77 17.57 -0.52
C ARG A 161 -11.09 17.17 -1.17
N ASN A 162 -11.22 15.89 -1.52
CA ASN A 162 -12.44 15.35 -2.10
C ASN A 162 -13.62 15.47 -1.11
N ARG A 163 -13.38 15.19 0.18
CA ARG A 163 -14.38 15.38 1.23
C ARG A 163 -14.80 16.84 1.35
N GLY A 164 -13.85 17.78 1.36
CA GLY A 164 -14.16 19.22 1.42
C GLY A 164 -15.02 19.67 0.25
N ALA A 165 -14.79 19.12 -0.96
CA ALA A 165 -15.63 19.39 -2.12
C ALA A 165 -17.07 18.90 -1.92
N ILE A 166 -17.24 17.68 -1.39
CA ILE A 166 -18.57 17.13 -1.10
C ILE A 166 -19.31 17.98 -0.04
N GLU A 167 -18.60 18.38 1.03
CA GLU A 167 -19.17 19.21 2.10
C GLU A 167 -19.61 20.60 1.56
N GLU A 168 -18.82 21.18 0.67
CA GLU A 168 -19.13 22.47 0.04
C GLU A 168 -20.35 22.36 -0.88
N ILE A 169 -20.43 21.33 -1.73
CA ILE A 169 -21.59 21.09 -2.60
C ILE A 169 -22.86 20.92 -1.77
N ASN A 170 -22.82 20.07 -0.73
CA ASN A 170 -23.98 19.81 0.13
C ASN A 170 -24.45 21.05 0.92
N SER A 171 -23.59 22.07 1.09
CA SER A 171 -23.97 23.31 1.74
C SER A 171 -24.54 24.35 0.79
N THR A 172 -24.43 24.14 -0.51
CA THR A 172 -24.84 25.08 -1.57
C THR A 172 -26.15 24.65 -2.22
N VAL A 173 -26.41 23.34 -2.26
CA VAL A 173 -27.63 22.72 -2.75
C VAL A 173 -28.60 22.53 -1.59
#